data_0754931a7c7008128c58048fe779768b
#
_entry.id   0754931a7c7008128c58048fe779768b
#
_cell.length_a   1.000
_cell.length_b   1.000
_cell.length_c   1.000
_cell.angle_alpha   90.00
_cell.angle_beta   90.00
_cell.angle_gamma   90.00
#
_symmetry.space_group_name_H-M   'P 1'
#
loop_
_entity.id
_entity.type
_entity.pdbx_description
1 polymer ?
#
loop_
_entity_poly.entity_id
_entity_poly.type
_entity_poly.pdbx_seq_one_letter_code
_entity_poly.pdbx_strand_id
1 'polypeptide(L)'
;MIIAGEKVLPLKDVNMAKRWKWGVRGLWAVALLIKLSLWLSVRAVMDDAIEQMAPYMDIKYSGITSSFDGRVGLEKVVIRVPALNDELRVAHAELRFHGLGEMLRFKERLAEGKFPEQMAIKLQGLALDVHGPFMAQLYNQPAERSVFTAMSEVACGKVRNIGTGELLDMGYRTFETDAEFSYQFQPGAQKLSFNLRSDTRDMVAMQMSMTLANMSEKPADLRSNPPRVSLVTVELSDNHYQRKVQEYCAGKLGQDSKLYVQTAVDQFDRVLRSQRIALDPLVLAAYGRYLQDPQSLRLEFNPTEGMVWDGLQFFDAKDVLAMLRPVVLINQQVVEPLGFAWVDPNLSLAVKKTQEPAVEDKPAAGTQEEQRPQFVAVEQLPSYAGKRLQFITFEGAYYQGVLHKVENGKVYLSVQFQSGTAEMSLRLDKIDQVRVLF
;
A
#
# COMPACT_ATOMS: atom_id res chain seq x y z
N MET A 1 48.72 48.29 -76.37
CA MET A 1 47.70 48.59 -75.33
C MET A 1 47.74 47.45 -74.36
N ILE A 2 48.39 47.65 -73.25
CA ILE A 2 48.81 46.64 -72.26
C ILE A 2 47.70 46.60 -71.24
N ILE A 3 47.08 45.45 -70.99
CA ILE A 3 46.12 45.23 -69.90
C ILE A 3 46.83 44.39 -68.82
N ALA A 4 47.00 45.01 -67.64
CA ALA A 4 47.69 44.49 -66.49
C ALA A 4 46.85 43.35 -65.87
N GLY A 5 47.50 42.22 -65.60
CA GLY A 5 46.96 41.10 -64.85
C GLY A 5 46.94 41.40 -63.33
N GLU A 6 45.76 41.33 -62.77
CA GLU A 6 45.51 41.44 -61.35
C GLU A 6 45.83 40.13 -60.63
N LYS A 7 46.85 40.10 -59.79
CA LYS A 7 47.21 38.97 -58.92
C LYS A 7 46.23 38.88 -57.75
N VAL A 8 45.33 37.92 -57.79
CA VAL A 8 44.52 37.53 -56.63
C VAL A 8 45.41 36.75 -55.66
N LEU A 9 45.61 37.35 -54.47
CA LEU A 9 46.29 36.73 -53.33
C LEU A 9 45.37 35.63 -52.71
N PRO A 10 45.88 34.41 -52.45
CA PRO A 10 45.07 33.40 -51.76
C PRO A 10 44.91 33.80 -50.30
N LEU A 11 43.66 33.96 -49.85
CA LEU A 11 43.26 34.13 -48.48
C LEU A 11 43.71 32.94 -47.62
N LYS A 12 44.36 33.21 -46.50
CA LYS A 12 44.86 32.28 -45.51
C LYS A 12 43.68 31.57 -44.79
N ASP A 13 43.14 30.52 -45.35
CA ASP A 13 42.08 29.68 -44.72
C ASP A 13 42.61 28.59 -43.77
N VAL A 14 43.94 28.51 -43.57
CA VAL A 14 44.54 27.39 -42.81
C VAL A 14 44.44 27.55 -41.28
N ASN A 15 44.14 28.76 -40.77
CA ASN A 15 44.14 29.01 -39.34
C ASN A 15 42.75 28.82 -38.64
N MET A 16 41.66 28.87 -39.36
CA MET A 16 40.32 28.77 -38.77
C MET A 16 39.99 27.33 -38.37
N ALA A 17 40.32 26.35 -39.17
CA ALA A 17 40.11 24.94 -38.87
C ALA A 17 40.96 24.43 -37.69
N LYS A 18 42.17 25.00 -37.51
CA LYS A 18 43.04 24.63 -36.39
C LYS A 18 42.54 25.26 -35.09
N ARG A 19 42.06 26.50 -35.11
CA ARG A 19 41.43 27.17 -33.95
C ARG A 19 40.12 26.54 -33.52
N TRP A 20 39.29 26.09 -34.47
CA TRP A 20 38.09 25.29 -34.22
C TRP A 20 38.41 23.96 -33.50
N LYS A 21 39.40 23.21 -33.99
CA LYS A 21 39.83 21.94 -33.35
C LYS A 21 40.32 22.15 -31.91
N TRP A 22 40.99 23.25 -31.61
CA TRP A 22 41.43 23.61 -30.26
C TRP A 22 40.25 24.04 -29.38
N GLY A 23 39.31 24.79 -29.89
CA GLY A 23 38.09 25.17 -29.21
C GLY A 23 37.22 23.96 -28.83
N VAL A 24 37.02 23.00 -29.78
CA VAL A 24 36.30 21.75 -29.51
C VAL A 24 37.02 20.88 -28.48
N ARG A 25 38.36 20.75 -28.57
CA ARG A 25 39.13 20.02 -27.53
C ARG A 25 39.07 20.68 -26.17
N GLY A 26 39.07 22.01 -26.10
CA GLY A 26 38.86 22.74 -24.85
C GLY A 26 37.49 22.50 -24.24
N LEU A 27 36.43 22.51 -25.05
CA LEU A 27 35.06 22.18 -24.62
C LEU A 27 34.96 20.75 -24.09
N TRP A 28 35.56 19.78 -24.76
CA TRP A 28 35.61 18.39 -24.29
C TRP A 28 36.39 18.23 -22.98
N ALA A 29 37.50 18.95 -22.81
CA ALA A 29 38.27 18.96 -21.57
C ALA A 29 37.48 19.55 -20.40
N VAL A 30 36.78 20.68 -20.63
CA VAL A 30 35.87 21.26 -19.62
C VAL A 30 34.72 20.33 -19.27
N ALA A 31 34.07 19.71 -20.26
CA ALA A 31 33.01 18.75 -20.02
C ALA A 31 33.50 17.53 -19.23
N LEU A 32 34.70 17.03 -19.52
CA LEU A 32 35.36 15.95 -18.78
C LEU A 32 35.66 16.36 -17.31
N LEU A 33 36.17 17.57 -17.10
CA LEU A 33 36.42 18.09 -15.74
C LEU A 33 35.14 18.24 -14.94
N ILE A 34 34.07 18.75 -15.55
CA ILE A 34 32.76 18.84 -14.91
C ILE A 34 32.25 17.46 -14.56
N LYS A 35 32.34 16.48 -15.49
CA LYS A 35 31.92 15.11 -15.25
C LYS A 35 32.72 14.44 -14.14
N LEU A 36 34.03 14.67 -14.10
CA LEU A 36 34.90 14.15 -13.04
C LEU A 36 34.57 14.80 -11.68
N SER A 37 34.38 16.12 -11.63
CA SER A 37 33.96 16.83 -10.42
C SER A 37 32.61 16.35 -9.91
N LEU A 38 31.65 16.14 -10.82
CA LEU A 38 30.33 15.58 -10.52
C LEU A 38 30.47 14.18 -9.94
N TRP A 39 31.28 13.32 -10.58
CA TRP A 39 31.51 11.94 -10.10
C TRP A 39 32.16 11.93 -8.72
N LEU A 40 33.16 12.77 -8.46
CA LEU A 40 33.79 12.90 -7.14
C LEU A 40 32.81 13.40 -6.07
N SER A 41 31.98 14.40 -6.39
CA SER A 41 30.97 14.92 -5.47
C SER A 41 29.90 13.88 -5.14
N VAL A 42 29.41 13.16 -6.14
CA VAL A 42 28.45 12.07 -5.95
C VAL A 42 29.04 10.96 -5.10
N ARG A 43 30.28 10.56 -5.39
CA ARG A 43 30.97 9.53 -4.61
C ARG A 43 31.08 9.92 -3.14
N ALA A 44 31.52 11.14 -2.85
CA ALA A 44 31.63 11.62 -1.47
C ALA A 44 30.28 11.61 -0.73
N VAL A 45 29.21 12.06 -1.40
CA VAL A 45 27.85 12.04 -0.80
C VAL A 45 27.36 10.60 -0.57
N MET A 46 27.64 9.69 -1.50
CA MET A 46 27.25 8.30 -1.35
C MET A 46 28.04 7.57 -0.28
N ASP A 47 29.37 7.79 -0.22
CA ASP A 47 30.22 7.20 0.81
C ASP A 47 29.81 7.71 2.21
N ASP A 48 29.52 9.02 2.36
CA ASP A 48 28.97 9.59 3.60
C ASP A 48 27.61 8.97 3.98
N ALA A 49 26.71 8.78 3.01
CA ALA A 49 25.40 8.18 3.26
C ALA A 49 25.53 6.70 3.66
N ILE A 50 26.40 5.95 3.02
CA ILE A 50 26.68 4.54 3.34
C ILE A 50 27.28 4.44 4.75
N GLU A 51 28.20 5.33 5.13
CA GLU A 51 28.79 5.35 6.48
C GLU A 51 27.73 5.62 7.55
N GLN A 52 26.78 6.54 7.29
CA GLN A 52 25.65 6.79 8.20
C GLN A 52 24.71 5.58 8.35
N MET A 53 24.60 4.77 7.31
CA MET A 53 23.76 3.56 7.32
C MET A 53 24.49 2.32 7.83
N ALA A 54 25.80 2.36 8.00
CA ALA A 54 26.62 1.22 8.41
C ALA A 54 26.17 0.51 9.71
N PRO A 55 25.57 1.20 10.73
CA PRO A 55 25.01 0.52 11.89
C PRO A 55 23.83 -0.41 11.58
N TYR A 56 23.13 -0.18 10.47
CA TYR A 56 21.91 -0.90 10.09
C TYR A 56 22.12 -1.86 8.93
N MET A 57 22.99 -1.51 7.98
CA MET A 57 23.23 -2.28 6.76
C MET A 57 24.63 -2.02 6.19
N ASP A 58 25.24 -3.06 5.62
CA ASP A 58 26.50 -2.98 4.86
C ASP A 58 26.15 -2.87 3.36
N ILE A 59 26.45 -1.72 2.75
CA ILE A 59 26.15 -1.44 1.34
C ILE A 59 27.47 -1.42 0.57
N LYS A 60 27.56 -2.26 -0.46
CA LYS A 60 28.69 -2.31 -1.40
C LYS A 60 28.18 -2.07 -2.83
N TYR A 61 28.98 -1.40 -3.61
CA TYR A 61 28.69 -1.16 -5.03
C TYR A 61 29.97 -1.24 -5.88
N SER A 62 29.81 -1.53 -7.17
CA SER A 62 31.00 -1.68 -8.05
C SER A 62 31.26 -0.44 -8.93
N GLY A 63 30.27 0.41 -9.15
CA GLY A 63 30.37 1.56 -10.03
C GLY A 63 29.40 2.68 -9.66
N ILE A 64 29.75 3.89 -10.06
CA ILE A 64 28.91 5.08 -9.96
C ILE A 64 28.67 5.61 -11.36
N THR A 65 27.41 5.85 -11.70
CA THR A 65 27.00 6.55 -12.91
C THR A 65 26.45 7.91 -12.57
N SER A 66 26.71 8.90 -13.42
CA SER A 66 26.14 10.24 -13.27
C SER A 66 25.88 10.84 -14.64
N SER A 67 24.82 11.65 -14.74
CA SER A 67 24.40 12.27 -15.98
C SER A 67 24.11 13.76 -15.76
N PHE A 68 24.30 14.57 -16.81
CA PHE A 68 24.03 16.01 -16.75
C PHE A 68 22.54 16.38 -16.65
N ASP A 69 21.64 15.42 -16.81
CA ASP A 69 20.20 15.59 -16.64
C ASP A 69 19.70 15.35 -15.20
N GLY A 70 20.63 15.23 -14.23
CA GLY A 70 20.30 15.07 -12.82
C GLY A 70 20.09 13.63 -12.38
N ARG A 71 20.66 12.64 -13.09
CA ARG A 71 20.62 11.23 -12.70
C ARG A 71 21.96 10.81 -12.07
N VAL A 72 21.84 10.06 -10.97
CA VAL A 72 22.97 9.46 -10.26
C VAL A 72 22.61 8.01 -9.96
N GLY A 73 23.50 7.09 -10.31
CA GLY A 73 23.26 5.66 -10.13
C GLY A 73 24.44 4.92 -9.53
N LEU A 74 24.14 3.80 -8.91
CA LEU A 74 25.07 2.80 -8.40
C LEU A 74 24.86 1.49 -9.16
N GLU A 75 25.96 0.85 -9.53
CA GLU A 75 25.92 -0.44 -10.23
C GLU A 75 26.30 -1.59 -9.32
N LYS A 76 25.62 -2.73 -9.50
CA LYS A 76 25.86 -3.98 -8.77
C LYS A 76 25.89 -3.73 -7.25
N VAL A 77 24.82 -3.15 -6.75
CA VAL A 77 24.67 -2.85 -5.33
C VAL A 77 24.37 -4.15 -4.59
N VAL A 78 25.08 -4.36 -3.52
CA VAL A 78 24.87 -5.46 -2.57
C VAL A 78 24.59 -4.84 -1.21
N ILE A 79 23.41 -5.10 -0.68
CA ILE A 79 22.95 -4.62 0.61
C ILE A 79 22.90 -5.83 1.54
N ARG A 80 23.77 -5.88 2.51
CA ARG A 80 23.73 -6.90 3.56
C ARG A 80 23.07 -6.30 4.80
N VAL A 81 22.04 -6.96 5.29
CA VAL A 81 21.36 -6.59 6.53
C VAL A 81 21.81 -7.52 7.65
N PRO A 82 22.75 -7.10 8.54
CA PRO A 82 23.34 -7.97 9.56
C PRO A 82 22.28 -8.59 10.48
N ALA A 83 21.25 -7.82 10.84
CA ALA A 83 20.17 -8.29 11.70
C ALA A 83 19.38 -9.49 11.10
N LEU A 84 19.37 -9.62 9.77
CA LEU A 84 18.68 -10.69 9.04
C LEU A 84 19.64 -11.78 8.56
N ASN A 85 20.94 -11.52 8.58
CA ASN A 85 21.97 -12.34 7.93
C ASN A 85 21.64 -12.66 6.46
N ASP A 86 21.12 -11.66 5.74
CA ASP A 86 20.68 -11.79 4.35
C ASP A 86 21.31 -10.72 3.45
N GLU A 87 21.29 -10.98 2.16
CA GLU A 87 21.92 -10.15 1.14
C GLU A 87 20.94 -9.85 -0.01
N LEU A 88 20.64 -8.57 -0.18
CA LEU A 88 19.85 -8.07 -1.29
C LEU A 88 20.78 -7.62 -2.41
N ARG A 89 20.53 -8.02 -3.64
CA ARG A 89 21.31 -7.63 -4.81
C ARG A 89 20.46 -6.78 -5.73
N VAL A 90 21.01 -5.65 -6.14
CA VAL A 90 20.38 -4.73 -7.08
C VAL A 90 21.35 -4.51 -8.25
N ALA A 91 20.94 -4.80 -9.45
CA ALA A 91 21.80 -4.63 -10.62
C ALA A 91 22.12 -3.15 -10.84
N HIS A 92 21.13 -2.28 -10.72
CA HIS A 92 21.27 -0.83 -10.86
C HIS A 92 20.29 -0.09 -9.96
N ALA A 93 20.81 0.83 -9.14
CA ALA A 93 20.02 1.74 -8.31
C ALA A 93 20.27 3.17 -8.79
N GLU A 94 19.21 3.94 -9.08
CA GLU A 94 19.32 5.30 -9.64
C GLU A 94 18.45 6.27 -8.88
N LEU A 95 19.02 7.43 -8.53
CA LEU A 95 18.31 8.63 -8.08
C LEU A 95 18.15 9.59 -9.24
N ARG A 96 16.95 10.12 -9.43
CA ARG A 96 16.61 11.11 -10.45
C ARG A 96 16.10 12.37 -9.79
N PHE A 97 16.69 13.49 -10.15
CA PHE A 97 16.27 14.82 -9.78
C PHE A 97 15.64 15.53 -10.97
N HIS A 98 14.95 16.63 -10.75
CA HIS A 98 14.39 17.44 -11.84
C HIS A 98 15.46 18.02 -12.81
N GLY A 99 16.72 18.01 -12.40
CA GLY A 99 17.85 18.42 -13.22
C GLY A 99 19.14 18.56 -12.44
N LEU A 100 20.22 18.89 -13.15
CA LEU A 100 21.55 19.01 -12.56
C LEU A 100 21.60 20.04 -11.43
N GLY A 101 20.91 21.19 -11.58
CA GLY A 101 20.91 22.25 -10.57
C GLY A 101 20.28 21.84 -9.26
N GLU A 102 19.21 21.03 -9.29
CA GLU A 102 18.57 20.50 -8.10
C GLU A 102 19.44 19.43 -7.44
N MET A 103 20.03 18.56 -8.23
CA MET A 103 20.95 17.54 -7.76
C MET A 103 22.17 18.16 -7.03
N LEU A 104 22.79 19.20 -7.59
CA LEU A 104 23.95 19.87 -6.98
C LEU A 104 23.59 20.56 -5.65
N ARG A 105 22.39 21.11 -5.53
CA ARG A 105 21.90 21.77 -4.31
C ARG A 105 21.23 20.81 -3.32
N PHE A 106 21.15 19.54 -3.64
CA PHE A 106 20.43 18.54 -2.82
C PHE A 106 20.97 18.49 -1.38
N LYS A 107 22.31 18.43 -1.22
CA LYS A 107 22.97 18.38 0.09
C LYS A 107 22.69 19.64 0.91
N GLU A 108 22.74 20.81 0.29
CA GLU A 108 22.45 22.09 0.92
C GLU A 108 20.99 22.19 1.37
N ARG A 109 20.05 21.85 0.48
CA ARG A 109 18.62 21.83 0.79
C ARG A 109 18.27 20.84 1.91
N LEU A 110 18.89 19.66 1.89
CA LEU A 110 18.67 18.65 2.92
C LEU A 110 19.19 19.15 4.30
N ALA A 111 20.34 19.83 4.33
CA ALA A 111 20.87 20.44 5.55
C ALA A 111 19.94 21.54 6.11
N GLU A 112 19.19 22.23 5.24
CA GLU A 112 18.14 23.19 5.62
C GLU A 112 16.80 22.53 6.00
N GLY A 113 16.72 21.20 5.98
CA GLY A 113 15.46 20.45 6.22
C GLY A 113 14.45 20.54 5.08
N LYS A 114 14.90 20.91 3.88
CA LYS A 114 14.07 21.03 2.68
C LYS A 114 14.35 19.86 1.72
N PHE A 115 13.30 19.19 1.29
CA PHE A 115 13.39 18.16 0.26
C PHE A 115 13.30 18.79 -1.15
N PRO A 116 13.82 18.11 -2.20
CA PRO A 116 13.56 18.49 -3.59
C PRO A 116 12.06 18.54 -3.87
N GLU A 117 11.64 19.37 -4.82
CA GLU A 117 10.24 19.38 -5.26
C GLU A 117 9.86 18.09 -5.99
N GLN A 118 10.83 17.44 -6.63
CA GLN A 118 10.64 16.19 -7.35
C GLN A 118 11.87 15.31 -7.19
N MET A 119 11.66 14.04 -6.88
CA MET A 119 12.71 13.03 -6.86
C MET A 119 12.12 11.65 -7.21
N ALA A 120 12.91 10.83 -7.87
CA ALA A 120 12.60 9.42 -8.09
C ALA A 120 13.79 8.53 -7.71
N ILE A 121 13.46 7.35 -7.17
CA ILE A 121 14.40 6.26 -6.89
C ILE A 121 13.98 5.11 -7.79
N LYS A 122 14.89 4.61 -8.62
CA LYS A 122 14.68 3.47 -9.49
C LYS A 122 15.63 2.34 -9.11
N LEU A 123 15.10 1.16 -8.90
CA LEU A 123 15.85 -0.07 -8.68
C LEU A 123 15.58 -1.02 -9.84
N GLN A 124 16.62 -1.57 -10.43
CA GLN A 124 16.53 -2.53 -11.53
C GLN A 124 17.24 -3.81 -11.14
N GLY A 125 16.60 -4.95 -11.41
CA GLY A 125 17.13 -6.25 -11.07
C GLY A 125 17.36 -6.43 -9.57
N LEU A 126 16.41 -6.02 -8.74
CA LEU A 126 16.40 -6.35 -7.31
C LEU A 126 16.11 -7.85 -7.20
N ALA A 127 17.10 -8.61 -6.74
CA ALA A 127 17.00 -10.05 -6.57
C ALA A 127 16.83 -10.40 -5.07
N LEU A 128 15.76 -11.17 -4.78
CA LEU A 128 15.39 -11.66 -3.46
C LEU A 128 15.34 -13.19 -3.49
N ASP A 129 16.09 -13.86 -2.62
CA ASP A 129 16.01 -15.32 -2.47
C ASP A 129 14.75 -15.68 -1.66
N VAL A 130 13.89 -16.53 -2.22
CA VAL A 130 12.67 -17.01 -1.55
C VAL A 130 12.98 -17.80 -0.28
N HIS A 131 14.14 -18.48 -0.23
CA HIS A 131 14.64 -19.16 0.97
C HIS A 131 15.33 -18.22 1.96
N GLY A 132 15.59 -16.98 1.57
CA GLY A 132 16.36 -16.04 2.36
C GLY A 132 15.68 -15.68 3.69
N PRO A 133 16.47 -15.36 4.71
CA PRO A 133 15.98 -14.93 6.02
C PRO A 133 15.07 -13.69 5.92
N PHE A 134 15.30 -12.79 4.97
CA PHE A 134 14.45 -11.62 4.75
C PHE A 134 13.02 -12.05 4.39
N MET A 135 12.87 -12.97 3.45
CA MET A 135 11.58 -13.50 3.05
C MET A 135 10.93 -14.29 4.18
N ALA A 136 11.70 -15.11 4.90
CA ALA A 136 11.20 -15.84 6.05
C ALA A 136 10.67 -14.90 7.16
N GLN A 137 11.35 -13.79 7.43
CA GLN A 137 10.88 -12.81 8.40
C GLN A 137 9.63 -12.07 7.90
N LEU A 138 9.56 -11.69 6.62
CA LEU A 138 8.41 -11.01 6.04
C LEU A 138 7.13 -11.86 6.18
N TYR A 139 7.23 -13.16 5.93
CA TYR A 139 6.07 -14.08 6.01
C TYR A 139 5.79 -14.62 7.42
N ASN A 140 6.77 -14.60 8.34
CA ASN A 140 6.60 -15.09 9.71
C ASN A 140 6.11 -14.00 10.68
N GLN A 141 6.02 -12.74 10.27
CA GLN A 141 5.42 -11.71 11.12
C GLN A 141 3.95 -12.04 11.35
N PRO A 142 3.48 -12.01 12.61
CA PRO A 142 2.05 -12.18 12.87
C PRO A 142 1.30 -11.07 12.13
N ALA A 143 0.55 -11.47 11.12
CA ALA A 143 -0.26 -10.53 10.37
C ALA A 143 -1.30 -9.92 11.31
N GLU A 144 -1.28 -8.59 11.46
CA GLU A 144 -2.36 -7.90 12.16
C GLU A 144 -3.68 -8.24 11.46
N ARG A 145 -4.70 -8.54 12.26
CA ARG A 145 -6.04 -8.84 11.74
C ARG A 145 -6.62 -7.57 11.11
N SER A 146 -6.47 -7.44 9.82
CA SER A 146 -7.04 -6.36 9.03
C SER A 146 -7.83 -6.92 7.86
N VAL A 147 -8.68 -6.10 7.26
CA VAL A 147 -9.38 -6.47 6.02
C VAL A 147 -8.40 -6.87 4.94
N PHE A 148 -7.26 -6.17 4.83
CA PHE A 148 -6.23 -6.48 3.84
C PHE A 148 -5.57 -7.84 4.05
N THR A 149 -5.25 -8.20 5.31
CA THR A 149 -4.69 -9.53 5.61
C THR A 149 -5.73 -10.62 5.41
N ALA A 150 -7.00 -10.34 5.67
CA ALA A 150 -8.10 -11.24 5.37
C ALA A 150 -8.28 -11.46 3.86
N MET A 151 -8.14 -10.41 3.05
CA MET A 151 -8.21 -10.50 1.58
C MET A 151 -7.05 -11.30 0.96
N SER A 152 -5.94 -11.47 1.65
CA SER A 152 -4.81 -12.30 1.20
C SER A 152 -4.99 -13.80 1.48
N GLU A 153 -6.04 -14.21 2.21
CA GLU A 153 -6.32 -15.61 2.46
C GLU A 153 -6.75 -16.33 1.18
N VAL A 154 -6.20 -17.53 0.99
CA VAL A 154 -6.48 -18.39 -0.19
C VAL A 154 -7.31 -19.60 0.18
N ALA A 155 -8.12 -20.08 -0.75
CA ALA A 155 -8.85 -21.33 -0.62
C ALA A 155 -7.95 -22.54 -0.95
N CYS A 156 -7.10 -22.97 -0.01
CA CYS A 156 -6.01 -23.91 -0.28
C CYS A 156 -5.94 -25.04 0.79
N GLY A 157 -7.08 -25.51 1.26
CA GLY A 157 -7.19 -26.54 2.26
C GLY A 157 -6.70 -26.07 3.64
N LYS A 158 -5.58 -26.61 4.10
CA LYS A 158 -4.98 -26.21 5.39
C LYS A 158 -4.13 -24.94 5.27
N VAL A 159 -3.74 -24.57 4.06
CA VAL A 159 -2.95 -23.35 3.78
C VAL A 159 -3.90 -22.17 3.70
N ARG A 160 -3.74 -21.21 4.58
CA ARG A 160 -4.53 -19.96 4.57
C ARG A 160 -3.89 -18.86 3.74
N ASN A 161 -2.57 -18.74 3.80
CA ASN A 161 -1.80 -17.75 3.08
C ASN A 161 -0.67 -18.43 2.32
N ILE A 162 -0.34 -17.92 1.16
CA ILE A 162 0.81 -18.38 0.40
C ILE A 162 2.07 -17.85 1.10
N GLY A 163 2.85 -18.76 1.67
CA GLY A 163 4.12 -18.49 2.32
C GLY A 163 5.30 -18.90 1.45
N THR A 164 6.51 -18.82 2.02
CA THR A 164 7.75 -19.21 1.31
C THR A 164 7.75 -20.68 0.87
N GLY A 165 7.17 -21.59 1.67
CA GLY A 165 7.04 -22.99 1.33
C GLY A 165 6.19 -23.21 0.09
N GLU A 166 5.02 -22.59 0.02
CA GLU A 166 4.11 -22.66 -1.12
C GLU A 166 4.71 -22.02 -2.37
N LEU A 167 5.42 -20.90 -2.21
CA LEU A 167 6.14 -20.24 -3.31
C LEU A 167 7.19 -21.19 -3.92
N LEU A 168 7.92 -21.91 -3.07
CA LEU A 168 8.90 -22.90 -3.52
C LEU A 168 8.25 -24.10 -4.22
N ASP A 169 7.13 -24.59 -3.70
CA ASP A 169 6.33 -25.65 -4.32
C ASP A 169 5.83 -25.23 -5.72
N MET A 170 5.47 -23.94 -5.88
CA MET A 170 5.07 -23.34 -7.17
C MET A 170 6.26 -23.03 -8.10
N GLY A 171 7.51 -23.34 -7.68
CA GLY A 171 8.72 -23.21 -8.50
C GLY A 171 9.42 -21.87 -8.39
N TYR A 172 9.00 -20.97 -7.51
CA TYR A 172 9.72 -19.72 -7.26
C TYR A 172 11.00 -19.98 -6.45
N ARG A 173 12.13 -19.50 -6.90
CA ARG A 173 13.43 -19.59 -6.21
C ARG A 173 13.97 -18.23 -5.84
N THR A 174 13.88 -17.30 -6.78
CA THR A 174 14.34 -15.93 -6.64
C THR A 174 13.30 -15.02 -7.26
N PHE A 175 12.97 -13.94 -6.60
CA PHE A 175 12.20 -12.84 -7.19
C PHE A 175 13.16 -11.86 -7.83
N GLU A 176 12.89 -11.49 -9.07
CA GLU A 176 13.56 -10.40 -9.77
C GLU A 176 12.54 -9.28 -9.98
N THR A 177 12.82 -8.14 -9.37
CA THR A 177 11.90 -7.00 -9.34
C THR A 177 12.58 -5.75 -9.87
N ASP A 178 11.92 -5.06 -10.77
CA ASP A 178 12.19 -3.66 -11.08
C ASP A 178 11.21 -2.79 -10.29
N ALA A 179 11.71 -1.76 -9.61
CA ALA A 179 10.88 -0.88 -8.81
C ALA A 179 11.24 0.59 -9.06
N GLU A 180 10.25 1.46 -9.04
CA GLU A 180 10.43 2.91 -9.11
C GLU A 180 9.47 3.58 -8.13
N PHE A 181 10.04 4.36 -7.22
CA PHE A 181 9.30 5.26 -6.34
C PHE A 181 9.60 6.68 -6.75
N SER A 182 8.58 7.50 -6.90
CA SER A 182 8.75 8.94 -7.17
C SER A 182 7.76 9.76 -6.37
N TYR A 183 8.17 10.98 -6.06
CA TYR A 183 7.25 11.97 -5.53
C TYR A 183 7.41 13.30 -6.26
N GLN A 184 6.33 14.07 -6.28
CA GLN A 184 6.29 15.43 -6.80
C GLN A 184 5.50 16.33 -5.85
N PHE A 185 6.14 17.36 -5.36
CA PHE A 185 5.51 18.42 -4.60
C PHE A 185 5.23 19.63 -5.49
N GLN A 186 4.02 20.15 -5.44
CA GLN A 186 3.57 21.32 -6.17
C GLN A 186 3.17 22.41 -5.16
N PRO A 187 4.09 23.32 -4.78
CA PRO A 187 3.84 24.32 -3.73
C PRO A 187 2.62 25.19 -4.01
N GLY A 188 2.50 25.68 -5.25
CA GLY A 188 1.39 26.56 -5.65
C GLY A 188 0.01 25.90 -5.61
N ALA A 189 -0.07 24.58 -5.76
CA ALA A 189 -1.29 23.79 -5.65
C ALA A 189 -1.45 23.14 -4.28
N GLN A 190 -0.49 23.26 -3.39
CA GLN A 190 -0.41 22.58 -2.09
C GLN A 190 -0.66 21.06 -2.22
N LYS A 191 -0.07 20.44 -3.25
CA LYS A 191 -0.24 19.02 -3.55
C LYS A 191 1.08 18.28 -3.48
N LEU A 192 1.04 17.08 -2.89
CA LEU A 192 2.14 16.12 -2.91
C LEU A 192 1.63 14.82 -3.51
N SER A 193 2.23 14.43 -4.63
CA SER A 193 1.89 13.18 -5.31
C SER A 193 3.01 12.17 -5.15
N PHE A 194 2.65 10.93 -4.81
CA PHE A 194 3.54 9.77 -4.76
C PHE A 194 3.15 8.79 -5.85
N ASN A 195 4.15 8.17 -6.46
CA ASN A 195 3.98 7.07 -7.39
C ASN A 195 4.95 5.94 -7.02
N LEU A 196 4.44 4.74 -6.96
CA LEU A 196 5.21 3.52 -6.79
C LEU A 196 4.86 2.58 -7.95
N ARG A 197 5.88 2.07 -8.63
CA ARG A 197 5.76 1.01 -9.62
C ARG A 197 6.68 -0.12 -9.22
N SER A 198 6.21 -1.34 -9.32
CA SER A 198 7.05 -2.53 -9.20
C SER A 198 6.61 -3.55 -10.23
N ASP A 199 7.56 -4.23 -10.83
CA ASP A 199 7.32 -5.34 -11.75
C ASP A 199 8.18 -6.51 -11.31
N THR A 200 7.53 -7.54 -10.76
CA THR A 200 8.18 -8.78 -10.36
C THR A 200 7.94 -9.83 -11.44
N ARG A 201 9.04 -10.31 -12.03
CA ARG A 201 8.99 -11.29 -13.11
C ARG A 201 8.20 -12.53 -12.71
N ASP A 202 7.33 -13.01 -13.61
CA ASP A 202 6.47 -14.20 -13.44
C ASP A 202 5.57 -14.15 -12.20
N MET A 203 5.35 -12.97 -11.61
CA MET A 203 4.53 -12.80 -10.41
C MET A 203 3.46 -11.72 -10.62
N VAL A 204 3.77 -10.47 -10.36
CA VAL A 204 2.82 -9.35 -10.43
C VAL A 204 3.52 -8.04 -10.75
N ALA A 205 2.92 -7.23 -11.57
CA ALA A 205 3.26 -5.82 -11.69
C ALA A 205 2.25 -4.99 -10.88
N MET A 206 2.74 -4.02 -10.11
CA MET A 206 1.93 -3.13 -9.30
C MET A 206 2.25 -1.68 -9.64
N GLN A 207 1.21 -0.88 -9.78
CA GLN A 207 1.32 0.57 -9.82
C GLN A 207 0.41 1.16 -8.75
N MET A 208 0.97 2.01 -7.89
CA MET A 208 0.23 2.76 -6.89
C MET A 208 0.51 4.24 -7.06
N SER A 209 -0.53 5.05 -7.00
CA SER A 209 -0.41 6.50 -6.90
C SER A 209 -1.26 7.03 -5.76
N MET A 210 -0.74 8.04 -5.06
CA MET A 210 -1.44 8.72 -3.99
C MET A 210 -1.19 10.22 -4.10
N THR A 211 -2.25 11.01 -3.96
CA THR A 211 -2.15 12.46 -3.93
C THR A 211 -2.68 12.99 -2.60
N LEU A 212 -1.85 13.78 -1.94
CA LEU A 212 -2.20 14.54 -0.74
C LEU A 212 -2.45 15.99 -1.13
N ALA A 213 -3.55 16.55 -0.66
CA ALA A 213 -3.86 17.97 -0.68
C ALA A 213 -3.53 18.62 0.67
N ASN A 214 -3.54 19.95 0.73
CA ASN A 214 -3.19 20.75 1.91
C ASN A 214 -1.72 20.56 2.38
N MET A 215 -0.83 20.21 1.45
CA MET A 215 0.60 20.08 1.76
C MET A 215 1.25 21.45 1.79
N SER A 216 1.82 21.82 2.94
CA SER A 216 2.63 23.04 3.10
C SER A 216 4.13 22.71 3.13
N GLU A 217 4.95 23.64 2.62
CA GLU A 217 6.41 23.58 2.80
C GLU A 217 6.82 23.77 4.27
N LYS A 218 5.95 24.38 5.06
CA LYS A 218 6.23 24.69 6.47
C LYS A 218 5.58 23.63 7.37
N PRO A 219 6.41 22.86 8.13
CA PRO A 219 5.87 21.83 9.04
C PRO A 219 4.86 22.36 10.08
N ALA A 220 4.98 23.64 10.46
CA ALA A 220 4.07 24.28 11.41
C ALA A 220 2.63 24.34 10.86
N ASP A 221 2.48 24.60 9.57
CA ASP A 221 1.16 24.72 8.92
C ASP A 221 0.43 23.37 8.85
N LEU A 222 1.18 22.26 8.80
CA LEU A 222 0.61 20.90 8.76
C LEU A 222 -0.15 20.52 10.03
N ARG A 223 0.09 21.21 11.15
CA ARG A 223 -0.65 21.00 12.39
C ARG A 223 -2.02 21.71 12.36
N SER A 224 -2.10 22.89 11.77
CA SER A 224 -3.32 23.67 11.68
C SER A 224 -4.19 23.28 10.48
N ASN A 225 -3.55 22.83 9.40
CA ASN A 225 -4.23 22.35 8.19
C ASN A 225 -3.60 21.02 7.77
N PRO A 226 -4.03 19.89 8.35
CA PRO A 226 -3.42 18.59 8.10
C PRO A 226 -3.59 18.15 6.64
N PRO A 227 -2.58 17.46 6.10
CA PRO A 227 -2.68 16.86 4.76
C PRO A 227 -3.87 15.91 4.69
N ARG A 228 -4.55 15.92 3.55
CA ARG A 228 -5.65 15.00 3.27
C ARG A 228 -5.40 14.19 2.02
N VAL A 229 -5.76 12.93 2.05
CA VAL A 229 -5.76 12.09 0.86
C VAL A 229 -6.85 12.58 -0.10
N SER A 230 -6.48 12.91 -1.31
CA SER A 230 -7.42 13.37 -2.36
C SER A 230 -7.61 12.35 -3.47
N LEU A 231 -6.62 11.49 -3.69
CA LEU A 231 -6.70 10.40 -4.67
C LEU A 231 -5.79 9.26 -4.22
N VAL A 232 -6.27 8.03 -4.33
CA VAL A 232 -5.46 6.81 -4.25
C VAL A 232 -5.85 5.93 -5.42
N THR A 233 -4.86 5.47 -6.17
CA THR A 233 -5.06 4.47 -7.23
C THR A 233 -4.10 3.32 -6.98
N VAL A 234 -4.61 2.09 -7.03
CA VAL A 234 -3.80 0.87 -6.98
C VAL A 234 -4.20 0.02 -8.18
N GLU A 235 -3.23 -0.35 -8.99
CA GLU A 235 -3.40 -1.24 -10.12
C GLU A 235 -2.45 -2.43 -9.99
N LEU A 236 -3.00 -3.62 -10.11
CA LEU A 236 -2.27 -4.88 -10.11
C LEU A 236 -2.45 -5.53 -11.48
N SER A 237 -1.37 -5.94 -12.11
CA SER A 237 -1.37 -6.73 -13.34
C SER A 237 -0.74 -8.08 -13.06
N ASP A 238 -1.47 -9.16 -13.36
CA ASP A 238 -0.98 -10.51 -13.10
C ASP A 238 0.06 -10.92 -14.14
N ASN A 239 1.24 -11.31 -13.66
CA ASN A 239 2.31 -11.89 -14.46
C ASN A 239 2.41 -13.41 -14.20
N HIS A 240 1.26 -14.13 -14.30
CA HIS A 240 1.08 -15.56 -14.09
C HIS A 240 0.99 -16.05 -12.64
N TYR A 241 1.15 -15.19 -11.63
CA TYR A 241 1.10 -15.58 -10.22
C TYR A 241 -0.25 -16.18 -9.83
N GLN A 242 -1.34 -15.48 -10.16
CA GLN A 242 -2.70 -15.93 -9.80
C GLN A 242 -3.03 -17.29 -10.41
N ARG A 243 -2.58 -17.54 -11.63
CA ARG A 243 -2.76 -18.85 -12.29
C ARG A 243 -1.99 -19.96 -11.56
N LYS A 244 -0.74 -19.72 -11.19
CA LYS A 244 0.07 -20.68 -10.41
C LYS A 244 -0.53 -20.99 -9.05
N VAL A 245 -1.04 -19.96 -8.34
CA VAL A 245 -1.75 -20.14 -7.08
C VAL A 245 -3.00 -21.00 -7.26
N GLN A 246 -3.79 -20.76 -8.31
CA GLN A 246 -4.98 -21.54 -8.61
C GLN A 246 -4.65 -23.02 -8.90
N GLU A 247 -3.66 -23.28 -9.75
CA GLU A 247 -3.21 -24.63 -10.07
C GLU A 247 -2.71 -25.37 -8.83
N TYR A 248 -1.90 -24.71 -8.01
CA TYR A 248 -1.37 -25.26 -6.77
C TYR A 248 -2.50 -25.60 -5.78
N CYS A 249 -3.40 -24.65 -5.52
CA CYS A 249 -4.46 -24.82 -4.56
C CYS A 249 -5.56 -25.78 -5.04
N ALA A 250 -5.90 -25.79 -6.32
CA ALA A 250 -6.80 -26.77 -6.91
C ALA A 250 -6.24 -28.20 -6.73
N GLY A 251 -4.94 -28.38 -6.99
CA GLY A 251 -4.24 -29.63 -6.73
C GLY A 251 -4.30 -30.08 -5.27
N LYS A 252 -4.10 -29.16 -4.31
CA LYS A 252 -4.20 -29.45 -2.87
C LYS A 252 -5.62 -29.86 -2.44
N LEU A 253 -6.64 -29.35 -3.13
CA LEU A 253 -8.05 -29.65 -2.87
C LEU A 253 -8.59 -30.84 -3.69
N GLY A 254 -7.82 -31.36 -4.67
CA GLY A 254 -8.29 -32.38 -5.60
C GLY A 254 -9.43 -31.88 -6.50
N GLN A 255 -9.45 -30.59 -6.83
CA GLN A 255 -10.48 -29.92 -7.63
C GLN A 255 -9.97 -29.58 -9.02
N ASP A 256 -10.89 -29.49 -9.98
CA ASP A 256 -10.59 -28.83 -11.25
C ASP A 256 -10.60 -27.30 -11.12
N SER A 257 -10.06 -26.60 -12.14
CA SER A 257 -9.92 -25.14 -12.10
C SER A 257 -11.26 -24.40 -11.97
N LYS A 258 -12.36 -24.93 -12.54
CA LYS A 258 -13.67 -24.26 -12.47
C LYS A 258 -14.26 -24.37 -11.06
N LEU A 259 -14.20 -25.55 -10.47
CA LEU A 259 -14.65 -25.77 -9.11
C LEU A 259 -13.80 -24.99 -8.12
N TYR A 260 -12.49 -24.91 -8.37
CA TYR A 260 -11.60 -24.10 -7.55
C TYR A 260 -11.98 -22.62 -7.55
N VAL A 261 -12.25 -22.03 -8.74
CA VAL A 261 -12.68 -20.62 -8.82
C VAL A 261 -13.90 -20.35 -7.95
N GLN A 262 -14.91 -21.24 -8.01
CA GLN A 262 -16.09 -21.11 -7.14
C GLN A 262 -15.72 -21.20 -5.66
N THR A 263 -14.89 -22.17 -5.28
CA THR A 263 -14.39 -22.33 -3.91
C THR A 263 -13.64 -21.11 -3.43
N ALA A 264 -12.82 -20.46 -4.29
CA ALA A 264 -12.07 -19.25 -3.98
C ALA A 264 -12.98 -18.03 -3.79
N VAL A 265 -14.02 -17.87 -4.62
CA VAL A 265 -15.02 -16.81 -4.47
C VAL A 265 -15.78 -16.97 -3.16
N ASP A 266 -16.21 -18.20 -2.84
CA ASP A 266 -16.92 -18.50 -1.59
C ASP A 266 -16.03 -18.28 -0.36
N GLN A 267 -14.73 -18.59 -0.46
CA GLN A 267 -13.77 -18.30 0.60
C GLN A 267 -13.61 -16.79 0.80
N PHE A 268 -13.45 -16.05 -0.26
CA PHE A 268 -13.32 -14.60 -0.23
C PHE A 268 -14.55 -13.93 0.42
N ASP A 269 -15.76 -14.31 0.03
CA ASP A 269 -17.00 -13.82 0.65
C ASP A 269 -17.05 -14.17 2.14
N ARG A 270 -16.72 -15.43 2.53
CA ARG A 270 -16.68 -15.82 3.96
C ARG A 270 -15.69 -15.00 4.76
N VAL A 271 -14.51 -14.75 4.21
CA VAL A 271 -13.47 -13.99 4.88
C VAL A 271 -13.91 -12.54 5.08
N LEU A 272 -14.47 -11.90 4.06
CA LEU A 272 -14.99 -10.53 4.17
C LEU A 272 -16.16 -10.43 5.16
N ARG A 273 -17.06 -11.42 5.17
CA ARG A 273 -18.14 -11.49 6.18
C ARG A 273 -17.62 -11.63 7.61
N SER A 274 -16.50 -12.35 7.79
CA SER A 274 -15.83 -12.40 9.10
C SER A 274 -15.28 -11.05 9.55
N GLN A 275 -15.01 -10.16 8.61
CA GLN A 275 -14.63 -8.75 8.82
C GLN A 275 -15.86 -7.80 8.79
N ARG A 276 -17.07 -8.35 8.90
CA ARG A 276 -18.36 -7.63 8.88
C ARG A 276 -18.72 -6.99 7.53
N ILE A 277 -18.12 -7.40 6.43
CA ILE A 277 -18.37 -6.87 5.09
C ILE A 277 -19.02 -7.96 4.24
N ALA A 278 -20.21 -7.72 3.74
CA ALA A 278 -20.86 -8.53 2.71
C ALA A 278 -20.87 -7.75 1.40
N LEU A 279 -20.15 -8.23 0.39
CA LEU A 279 -20.15 -7.60 -0.93
C LEU A 279 -21.44 -7.91 -1.67
N ASP A 280 -21.86 -7.00 -2.55
CA ASP A 280 -22.94 -7.25 -3.50
C ASP A 280 -22.61 -8.45 -4.39
N PRO A 281 -23.60 -9.30 -4.73
CA PRO A 281 -23.40 -10.47 -5.60
C PRO A 281 -22.75 -10.13 -6.96
N LEU A 282 -23.03 -8.95 -7.52
CA LEU A 282 -22.41 -8.50 -8.77
C LEU A 282 -20.89 -8.24 -8.61
N VAL A 283 -20.47 -7.74 -7.46
CA VAL A 283 -19.04 -7.54 -7.14
C VAL A 283 -18.34 -8.90 -6.98
N LEU A 284 -18.97 -9.84 -6.28
CA LEU A 284 -18.45 -11.20 -6.15
C LEU A 284 -18.36 -11.93 -7.51
N ALA A 285 -19.37 -11.75 -8.36
CA ALA A 285 -19.35 -12.31 -9.71
C ALA A 285 -18.23 -11.68 -10.57
N ALA A 286 -17.97 -10.37 -10.41
CA ALA A 286 -16.85 -9.69 -11.07
C ALA A 286 -15.51 -10.25 -10.60
N TYR A 287 -15.34 -10.49 -9.30
CA TYR A 287 -14.16 -11.16 -8.76
C TYR A 287 -14.00 -12.58 -9.32
N GLY A 288 -15.09 -13.34 -9.44
CA GLY A 288 -15.07 -14.65 -10.10
C GLY A 288 -14.59 -14.60 -11.55
N ARG A 289 -15.00 -13.58 -12.32
CA ARG A 289 -14.48 -13.38 -13.68
C ARG A 289 -12.98 -13.05 -13.70
N TYR A 290 -12.50 -12.25 -12.75
CA TYR A 290 -11.07 -12.01 -12.59
C TYR A 290 -10.30 -13.32 -12.34
N LEU A 291 -10.79 -14.18 -11.46
CA LEU A 291 -10.14 -15.47 -11.20
C LEU A 291 -10.14 -16.41 -12.41
N GLN A 292 -11.15 -16.33 -13.28
CA GLN A 292 -11.19 -17.12 -14.52
C GLN A 292 -10.15 -16.67 -15.55
N ASP A 293 -9.90 -15.38 -15.65
CA ASP A 293 -8.94 -14.77 -16.57
C ASP A 293 -8.23 -13.59 -15.86
N PRO A 294 -7.22 -13.88 -15.03
CA PRO A 294 -6.53 -12.85 -14.25
C PRO A 294 -5.61 -12.01 -15.14
N GLN A 295 -6.00 -10.79 -15.45
CA GLN A 295 -5.19 -9.83 -16.19
C GLN A 295 -4.85 -8.62 -15.33
N SER A 296 -5.88 -7.84 -14.93
CA SER A 296 -5.67 -6.64 -14.13
C SER A 296 -6.81 -6.37 -13.15
N LEU A 297 -6.45 -5.78 -12.01
CA LEU A 297 -7.36 -5.25 -11.00
C LEU A 297 -6.93 -3.83 -10.68
N ARG A 298 -7.83 -2.84 -10.87
CA ARG A 298 -7.58 -1.46 -10.50
C ARG A 298 -8.63 -0.97 -9.50
N LEU A 299 -8.13 -0.40 -8.42
CA LEU A 299 -8.92 0.27 -7.39
C LEU A 299 -8.55 1.76 -7.40
N GLU A 300 -9.55 2.62 -7.41
CA GLU A 300 -9.38 4.05 -7.31
C GLU A 300 -10.30 4.58 -6.22
N PHE A 301 -9.77 5.43 -5.35
CA PHE A 301 -10.53 6.14 -4.32
C PHE A 301 -10.31 7.63 -4.50
N ASN A 302 -11.42 8.36 -4.56
CA ASN A 302 -11.43 9.81 -4.69
C ASN A 302 -12.25 10.43 -3.53
N PRO A 303 -11.68 10.40 -2.30
CA PRO A 303 -12.39 10.78 -1.08
C PRO A 303 -12.92 12.20 -1.14
N THR A 304 -14.09 12.42 -0.54
CA THR A 304 -14.67 13.75 -0.41
C THR A 304 -13.84 14.63 0.54
N GLU A 305 -13.95 15.94 0.41
CA GLU A 305 -13.34 16.87 1.35
C GLU A 305 -13.89 16.66 2.76
N GLY A 306 -12.97 16.68 3.76
CA GLY A 306 -13.35 16.50 5.17
C GLY A 306 -13.64 15.05 5.57
N MET A 307 -13.38 14.06 4.71
CA MET A 307 -13.51 12.67 5.07
C MET A 307 -12.59 12.32 6.25
N VAL A 308 -13.17 11.64 7.24
CA VAL A 308 -12.44 11.07 8.37
C VAL A 308 -12.28 9.57 8.13
N TRP A 309 -11.05 9.07 8.16
CA TRP A 309 -10.75 7.66 7.92
C TRP A 309 -11.11 6.76 9.10
N ASP A 310 -11.02 7.32 10.31
CA ASP A 310 -11.37 6.60 11.52
C ASP A 310 -12.90 6.57 11.69
N GLY A 311 -13.42 5.40 12.01
CA GLY A 311 -14.84 5.26 12.32
C GLY A 311 -15.75 5.03 11.09
N LEU A 312 -15.21 4.69 9.92
CA LEU A 312 -16.02 4.36 8.72
C LEU A 312 -17.07 3.27 8.98
N GLN A 313 -16.80 2.36 9.90
CA GLN A 313 -17.73 1.30 10.32
C GLN A 313 -18.97 1.83 11.05
N PHE A 314 -19.02 3.10 11.44
CA PHE A 314 -20.18 3.72 12.08
C PHE A 314 -21.14 4.42 11.09
N PHE A 315 -20.74 4.47 9.81
CA PHE A 315 -21.58 5.01 8.75
C PHE A 315 -22.27 3.89 7.98
N ASP A 316 -23.42 4.18 7.39
CA ASP A 316 -24.05 3.25 6.48
C ASP A 316 -23.14 2.94 5.29
N ALA A 317 -23.19 1.71 4.77
CA ALA A 317 -22.35 1.28 3.66
C ALA A 317 -22.49 2.20 2.44
N LYS A 318 -23.71 2.69 2.17
CA LYS A 318 -23.98 3.65 1.10
C LYS A 318 -23.27 4.99 1.31
N ASP A 319 -23.23 5.48 2.55
CA ASP A 319 -22.56 6.73 2.89
C ASP A 319 -21.04 6.58 2.79
N VAL A 320 -20.49 5.43 3.22
CA VAL A 320 -19.08 5.11 3.04
C VAL A 320 -18.69 5.12 1.56
N LEU A 321 -19.50 4.51 0.68
CA LEU A 321 -19.27 4.55 -0.76
C LEU A 321 -19.34 5.97 -1.32
N ALA A 322 -20.32 6.77 -0.86
CA ALA A 322 -20.46 8.17 -1.29
C ALA A 322 -19.27 9.03 -0.81
N MET A 323 -18.69 8.76 0.36
CA MET A 323 -17.53 9.45 0.89
C MET A 323 -16.23 9.04 0.19
N LEU A 324 -16.03 7.74 -0.05
CA LEU A 324 -14.82 7.20 -0.68
C LEU A 324 -14.82 7.36 -2.20
N ARG A 325 -16.00 7.35 -2.83
CA ARG A 325 -16.20 7.34 -4.29
C ARG A 325 -15.28 6.32 -4.99
N PRO A 326 -15.36 5.02 -4.60
CA PRO A 326 -14.51 4.00 -5.17
C PRO A 326 -14.88 3.73 -6.63
N VAL A 327 -13.86 3.48 -7.44
CA VAL A 327 -13.99 2.92 -8.79
C VAL A 327 -13.19 1.64 -8.83
N VAL A 328 -13.83 0.55 -9.26
CA VAL A 328 -13.19 -0.77 -9.39
C VAL A 328 -13.23 -1.17 -10.86
N LEU A 329 -12.08 -1.50 -11.42
CA LEU A 329 -11.98 -2.08 -12.75
C LEU A 329 -11.37 -3.47 -12.64
N ILE A 330 -11.97 -4.43 -13.30
CA ILE A 330 -11.48 -5.79 -13.45
C ILE A 330 -11.27 -6.06 -14.93
N ASN A 331 -10.04 -6.40 -15.33
CA ASN A 331 -9.66 -6.58 -16.73
C ASN A 331 -10.11 -5.39 -17.59
N GLN A 332 -9.85 -4.17 -17.09
CA GLN A 332 -10.22 -2.88 -17.71
C GLN A 332 -11.74 -2.62 -17.81
N GLN A 333 -12.59 -3.48 -17.28
CA GLN A 333 -14.04 -3.28 -17.23
C GLN A 333 -14.45 -2.72 -15.88
N VAL A 334 -15.23 -1.65 -15.89
CA VAL A 334 -15.77 -1.05 -14.66
C VAL A 334 -16.77 -2.01 -14.02
N VAL A 335 -16.65 -2.19 -12.70
CA VAL A 335 -17.60 -2.99 -11.91
C VAL A 335 -18.67 -2.05 -11.37
N GLU A 336 -19.87 -2.13 -11.90
CA GLU A 336 -21.03 -1.34 -11.47
C GLU A 336 -22.28 -2.23 -11.41
N PRO A 337 -23.17 -1.98 -10.42
CA PRO A 337 -23.01 -1.11 -9.27
C PRO A 337 -22.03 -1.68 -8.23
N LEU A 338 -21.26 -0.81 -7.56
CA LEU A 338 -20.50 -1.18 -6.38
C LEU A 338 -21.41 -1.13 -5.16
N GLY A 339 -21.45 -2.21 -4.40
CA GLY A 339 -22.25 -2.29 -3.18
C GLY A 339 -21.66 -3.22 -2.15
N PHE A 340 -21.89 -2.91 -0.89
CA PHE A 340 -21.65 -3.79 0.24
C PHE A 340 -22.64 -3.49 1.37
N ALA A 341 -22.74 -4.41 2.32
CA ALA A 341 -23.48 -4.21 3.54
C ALA A 341 -22.62 -4.56 4.76
N TRP A 342 -22.85 -3.87 5.88
CA TRP A 342 -22.32 -4.31 7.16
C TRP A 342 -23.11 -5.50 7.66
N VAL A 343 -22.45 -6.58 8.05
CA VAL A 343 -23.11 -7.80 8.55
C VAL A 343 -22.55 -8.20 9.91
N ASP A 344 -23.41 -8.80 10.74
CA ASP A 344 -22.96 -9.44 11.97
C ASP A 344 -22.40 -10.83 11.62
N PRO A 345 -21.11 -11.11 11.89
CA PRO A 345 -20.52 -12.40 11.59
C PRO A 345 -21.20 -13.56 12.32
N ASN A 346 -21.87 -13.33 13.45
CA ASN A 346 -22.57 -14.33 14.24
C ASN A 346 -23.94 -14.72 13.66
N LEU A 347 -24.60 -13.82 12.93
CA LEU A 347 -25.90 -14.10 12.30
C LEU A 347 -25.79 -15.13 11.16
N SER A 348 -24.70 -15.12 10.42
CA SER A 348 -24.47 -16.04 9.30
C SER A 348 -24.33 -17.51 9.74
N LEU A 349 -23.90 -17.75 10.96
CA LEU A 349 -23.79 -19.10 11.54
C LEU A 349 -25.15 -19.62 12.02
N ALA A 350 -26.04 -18.73 12.45
CA ALA A 350 -27.39 -19.10 12.91
C ALA A 350 -28.29 -19.58 11.76
N VAL A 351 -28.20 -18.92 10.58
CA VAL A 351 -29.03 -19.30 9.41
C VAL A 351 -28.67 -20.68 8.85
N LYS A 352 -27.40 -21.10 8.89
CA LYS A 352 -26.98 -22.44 8.47
C LYS A 352 -27.41 -23.54 9.42
N LYS A 353 -27.58 -23.27 10.73
CA LYS A 353 -28.10 -24.25 11.70
C LYS A 353 -29.61 -24.54 11.56
N THR A 354 -30.34 -23.64 10.89
CA THR A 354 -31.80 -23.76 10.73
C THR A 354 -32.19 -24.57 9.47
N GLN A 355 -31.26 -24.98 8.62
CA GLN A 355 -31.52 -25.72 7.37
C GLN A 355 -31.12 -27.21 7.42
N GLU A 356 -30.68 -27.75 8.56
CA GLU A 356 -30.59 -29.20 8.71
C GLU A 356 -31.95 -29.77 9.13
N PRO A 357 -32.51 -30.79 8.43
CA PRO A 357 -33.78 -31.37 8.80
C PRO A 357 -33.66 -32.09 10.15
N ALA A 358 -34.60 -31.75 11.03
CA ALA A 358 -34.71 -32.34 12.36
C ALA A 358 -34.79 -33.86 12.28
N VAL A 359 -33.79 -34.54 12.81
CA VAL A 359 -33.89 -35.92 13.25
C VAL A 359 -34.32 -35.84 14.71
N GLU A 360 -35.56 -36.31 14.97
CA GLU A 360 -36.07 -36.55 16.31
C GLU A 360 -35.19 -37.59 17.01
N ASP A 361 -34.58 -37.22 18.12
CA ASP A 361 -34.26 -38.16 19.18
C ASP A 361 -34.34 -37.48 20.57
N LYS A 362 -34.86 -38.23 21.50
CA LYS A 362 -35.38 -37.89 22.82
C LYS A 362 -34.32 -37.50 23.85
N PRO A 363 -34.68 -36.90 24.98
CA PRO A 363 -33.86 -36.03 25.79
C PRO A 363 -32.98 -36.76 26.80
N ALA A 364 -31.74 -36.32 26.93
CA ALA A 364 -30.93 -36.54 28.13
C ALA A 364 -30.65 -35.22 28.81
N ALA A 365 -31.05 -35.13 30.05
CA ALA A 365 -30.90 -33.98 30.94
C ALA A 365 -29.42 -33.63 31.21
N GLY A 366 -29.09 -32.39 31.09
CA GLY A 366 -27.78 -31.83 31.50
C GLY A 366 -27.82 -30.32 31.36
N THR A 367 -28.22 -29.66 32.43
CA THR A 367 -28.34 -28.21 32.58
C THR A 367 -27.01 -27.50 32.37
N GLN A 368 -26.84 -26.81 31.24
CA GLN A 368 -25.99 -25.63 31.17
C GLN A 368 -26.87 -24.45 30.79
N GLU A 369 -27.05 -23.53 31.73
CA GLU A 369 -27.74 -22.27 31.51
C GLU A 369 -26.97 -21.50 30.40
N GLU A 370 -27.51 -21.51 29.19
CA GLU A 370 -27.22 -20.50 28.19
C GLU A 370 -27.68 -19.14 28.76
N GLN A 371 -26.69 -18.31 29.12
CA GLN A 371 -26.94 -16.95 29.58
C GLN A 371 -27.55 -16.16 28.40
N ARG A 372 -28.87 -15.99 28.45
CA ARG A 372 -29.60 -15.10 27.52
C ARG A 372 -29.08 -13.68 27.70
N PRO A 373 -28.85 -12.92 26.63
CA PRO A 373 -28.44 -11.53 26.73
C PRO A 373 -29.47 -10.75 27.57
N GLN A 374 -29.02 -10.22 28.71
CA GLN A 374 -29.89 -9.47 29.61
C GLN A 374 -30.02 -8.05 29.08
N PHE A 375 -31.22 -7.68 28.66
CA PHE A 375 -31.56 -6.30 28.31
C PHE A 375 -31.70 -5.48 29.58
N VAL A 376 -31.19 -4.27 29.57
CA VAL A 376 -31.22 -3.33 30.66
C VAL A 376 -32.06 -2.12 30.27
N ALA A 377 -33.01 -1.74 31.12
CA ALA A 377 -33.74 -0.50 30.91
C ALA A 377 -32.80 0.70 31.08
N VAL A 378 -32.97 1.74 30.25
CA VAL A 378 -32.12 2.93 30.26
C VAL A 378 -32.06 3.63 31.60
N GLU A 379 -33.16 3.56 32.36
CA GLU A 379 -33.28 4.12 33.70
C GLU A 379 -32.43 3.38 34.75
N GLN A 380 -32.10 2.12 34.49
CA GLN A 380 -31.30 1.28 35.40
C GLN A 380 -29.79 1.36 35.12
N LEU A 381 -29.37 2.07 34.09
CA LEU A 381 -27.95 2.18 33.69
C LEU A 381 -27.02 2.62 34.83
N PRO A 382 -27.39 3.54 35.76
CA PRO A 382 -26.48 3.90 36.85
C PRO A 382 -26.03 2.74 37.72
N SER A 383 -26.83 1.66 37.84
CA SER A 383 -26.50 0.46 38.62
C SER A 383 -25.50 -0.48 37.91
N TYR A 384 -25.22 -0.24 36.65
CA TYR A 384 -24.28 -1.01 35.83
C TYR A 384 -22.95 -0.30 35.61
N ALA A 385 -22.64 0.74 36.40
CA ALA A 385 -21.31 1.38 36.33
C ALA A 385 -20.20 0.35 36.57
N GLY A 386 -19.14 0.42 35.76
CA GLY A 386 -18.03 -0.53 35.73
C GLY A 386 -18.30 -1.81 34.94
N LYS A 387 -19.49 -2.03 34.40
CA LYS A 387 -19.83 -3.19 33.55
C LYS A 387 -19.64 -2.86 32.08
N ARG A 388 -19.31 -3.90 31.30
CA ARG A 388 -19.22 -3.79 29.85
C ARG A 388 -20.62 -3.93 29.24
N LEU A 389 -21.04 -2.90 28.54
CA LEU A 389 -22.39 -2.81 27.96
C LEU A 389 -22.31 -2.58 26.46
N GLN A 390 -23.34 -3.04 25.76
CA GLN A 390 -23.62 -2.71 24.38
C GLN A 390 -24.83 -1.78 24.32
N PHE A 391 -24.65 -0.64 23.69
CA PHE A 391 -25.70 0.36 23.46
C PHE A 391 -26.13 0.32 22.01
N ILE A 392 -27.41 0.33 21.76
CA ILE A 392 -28.03 0.41 20.44
C ILE A 392 -28.83 1.72 20.42
N THR A 393 -28.58 2.56 19.43
CA THR A 393 -29.33 3.81 19.28
C THR A 393 -30.55 3.63 18.40
N PHE A 394 -31.54 4.54 18.47
CA PHE A 394 -32.70 4.58 17.55
C PHE A 394 -32.30 4.70 16.07
N GLU A 395 -31.08 5.18 15.82
CA GLU A 395 -30.51 5.29 14.48
C GLU A 395 -29.81 3.99 14.02
N GLY A 396 -29.83 2.92 14.88
CA GLY A 396 -29.23 1.62 14.58
C GLY A 396 -27.71 1.55 14.82
N ALA A 397 -27.11 2.58 15.39
CA ALA A 397 -25.68 2.56 15.73
C ALA A 397 -25.41 1.72 16.98
N TYR A 398 -24.26 0.99 16.99
CA TYR A 398 -23.83 0.12 18.07
C TYR A 398 -22.60 0.68 18.76
N TYR A 399 -22.63 0.76 20.09
CA TYR A 399 -21.48 1.17 20.90
C TYR A 399 -21.21 0.12 21.97
N GLN A 400 -19.98 -0.32 22.13
CA GLN A 400 -19.58 -1.25 23.19
C GLN A 400 -18.49 -0.61 24.03
N GLY A 401 -18.68 -0.61 25.34
CA GLY A 401 -17.70 -0.03 26.25
C GLY A 401 -18.03 -0.30 27.70
N VAL A 402 -17.11 0.09 28.59
CA VAL A 402 -17.29 0.04 30.02
C VAL A 402 -18.00 1.33 30.44
N LEU A 403 -19.18 1.19 31.07
CA LEU A 403 -19.94 2.31 31.57
C LEU A 403 -19.22 2.94 32.77
N HIS A 404 -18.91 4.23 32.71
CA HIS A 404 -18.33 4.97 33.84
C HIS A 404 -19.39 5.60 34.70
N LYS A 405 -20.23 6.42 34.09
CA LYS A 405 -21.30 7.14 34.83
C LYS A 405 -22.43 7.55 33.88
N VAL A 406 -23.55 7.84 34.46
CA VAL A 406 -24.70 8.47 33.79
C VAL A 406 -24.96 9.81 34.51
N GLU A 407 -24.84 10.90 33.78
CA GLU A 407 -24.95 12.24 34.35
C GLU A 407 -25.44 13.23 33.28
N ASN A 408 -26.31 14.18 33.68
CA ASN A 408 -26.83 15.25 32.81
C ASN A 408 -27.45 14.75 31.49
N GLY A 409 -28.18 13.63 31.52
CA GLY A 409 -28.82 13.06 30.35
C GLY A 409 -27.83 12.40 29.35
N LYS A 410 -26.63 12.08 29.81
CA LYS A 410 -25.57 11.41 29.00
C LYS A 410 -25.01 10.20 29.75
N VAL A 411 -24.65 9.20 28.97
CA VAL A 411 -23.88 8.01 29.38
C VAL A 411 -22.44 8.22 29.01
N TYR A 412 -21.51 8.07 29.94
CA TYR A 412 -20.08 8.16 29.73
C TYR A 412 -19.49 6.75 29.74
N LEU A 413 -18.79 6.38 28.68
CA LEU A 413 -18.22 5.05 28.53
C LEU A 413 -16.79 5.11 27.96
N SER A 414 -15.96 4.16 28.41
CA SER A 414 -14.69 3.86 27.75
C SER A 414 -14.92 2.85 26.66
N VAL A 415 -14.63 3.23 25.44
CA VAL A 415 -14.63 2.36 24.26
C VAL A 415 -13.19 1.99 23.93
N GLN A 416 -12.95 0.70 23.77
CA GLN A 416 -11.63 0.20 23.40
C GLN A 416 -11.51 0.18 21.90
N PHE A 417 -10.59 0.99 21.36
CA PHE A 417 -10.16 0.97 19.95
C PHE A 417 -8.85 0.21 19.82
N GLN A 418 -8.49 -0.16 18.60
CA GLN A 418 -7.20 -0.82 18.32
C GLN A 418 -5.98 0.05 18.71
N SER A 419 -6.16 1.38 18.70
CA SER A 419 -5.12 2.36 19.04
C SER A 419 -5.10 2.80 20.50
N GLY A 420 -5.98 2.27 21.35
CA GLY A 420 -6.10 2.65 22.77
C GLY A 420 -7.55 2.72 23.25
N THR A 421 -7.74 3.29 24.44
CA THR A 421 -9.05 3.49 25.05
C THR A 421 -9.45 4.95 24.92
N ALA A 422 -10.62 5.24 24.38
CA ALA A 422 -11.18 6.58 24.32
C ALA A 422 -12.43 6.70 25.21
N GLU A 423 -12.58 7.83 25.89
CA GLU A 423 -13.82 8.16 26.58
C GLU A 423 -14.78 8.83 25.61
N MET A 424 -16.01 8.36 25.58
CA MET A 424 -17.09 8.95 24.79
C MET A 424 -18.36 9.12 25.62
N SER A 425 -19.22 10.02 25.17
CA SER A 425 -20.54 10.21 25.79
C SER A 425 -21.64 10.01 24.75
N LEU A 426 -22.70 9.25 25.16
CA LEU A 426 -23.92 9.07 24.38
C LEU A 426 -25.06 9.79 25.08
N ARG A 427 -25.95 10.45 24.36
CA ARG A 427 -27.16 11.03 24.91
C ARG A 427 -28.18 9.92 25.24
N LEU A 428 -28.77 9.94 26.40
CA LEU A 428 -29.77 8.95 26.84
C LEU A 428 -30.99 8.89 25.90
N ASP A 429 -31.43 10.04 25.39
CA ASP A 429 -32.57 10.13 24.46
C ASP A 429 -32.31 9.55 23.07
N LYS A 430 -31.08 9.12 22.77
CA LYS A 430 -30.70 8.46 21.54
C LYS A 430 -30.54 6.95 21.69
N ILE A 431 -30.60 6.41 22.90
CA ILE A 431 -30.40 4.99 23.18
C ILE A 431 -31.75 4.26 23.12
N ASP A 432 -31.84 3.28 22.22
CA ASP A 432 -32.99 2.39 22.03
C ASP A 432 -32.89 1.17 22.95
N GLN A 433 -31.76 0.50 22.99
CA GLN A 433 -31.55 -0.72 23.75
C GLN A 433 -30.16 -0.78 24.37
N VAL A 434 -30.08 -1.40 25.56
CA VAL A 434 -28.81 -1.69 26.23
C VAL A 434 -28.76 -3.16 26.60
N ARG A 435 -27.61 -3.83 26.32
CA ARG A 435 -27.34 -5.22 26.68
C ARG A 435 -26.10 -5.32 27.55
N VAL A 436 -26.15 -6.22 28.55
CA VAL A 436 -24.96 -6.55 29.34
C VAL A 436 -24.12 -7.56 28.54
N LEU A 437 -22.82 -7.26 28.44
CA LEU A 437 -21.82 -8.17 27.88
C LEU A 437 -21.05 -8.82 29.03
N PHE A 438 -21.12 -10.14 29.14
CA PHE A 438 -20.44 -10.94 30.15
C PHE A 438 -19.05 -11.35 29.71
#